data_b89be05e0b6f10d2299a7f799673525b
#
_entry.id   b89be05e0b6f10d2299a7f799673525b
#
_cell.length_a   1.000
_cell.length_b   1.000
_cell.length_c   1.000
_cell.angle_alpha   90.00
_cell.angle_beta   90.00
_cell.angle_gamma   90.00
#
_symmetry.space_group_name_H-M   'P 1'
#
loop_
_entity.id
_entity.type
_entity.pdbx_description
1 polymer ?
#
loop_
_entity_poly.entity_id
_entity_poly.type
_entity_poly.pdbx_seq_one_letter_code
_entity_poly.pdbx_strand_id
1 'polypeptide(L)'
;VHRVSGSMYQSHFGLRESPFGITPNPAFFYSGNTRGEILQALLYAVSHGEGIVKVTGEVGAGKTMLCRMLESRMPAHIDVIYLVNPNLDPHEVQHAIAAELGLGTHGLRTDEVQRALQADLIARHSRGRQVVLLVEEAQAMPLESLEAIRLLTNLETARSKLLQIVLFGQPELDQHLDLASMRQLKERITHSFEVPAMAPALVGEFLAHRLRAAGHDGPALFSPAAARLIGDSSEGIVRRINILADKALLAAFAADAATVSARHARQAIRESPFRRRRLLDRLPLRPLAVAAMLTLLIVAMWQGILAVSSNL
;
A
#
# COMPACT_ATOMS: atom_id res chain seq x y z
N VAL A 1 -17.38 -3.38 -24.16
CA VAL A 1 -17.47 -4.85 -24.05
C VAL A 1 -16.52 -5.28 -22.97
N HIS A 2 -16.99 -5.60 -21.73
CA HIS A 2 -16.41 -6.51 -20.73
C HIS A 2 -17.06 -6.29 -19.35
N ARG A 3 -18.39 -6.51 -19.32
CA ARG A 3 -19.17 -6.54 -18.05
C ARG A 3 -19.71 -7.94 -17.73
N VAL A 4 -19.03 -9.02 -18.13
CA VAL A 4 -19.64 -10.37 -18.04
C VAL A 4 -19.01 -11.26 -16.93
N SER A 5 -17.85 -10.96 -16.39
CA SER A 5 -17.23 -11.89 -15.41
C SER A 5 -17.55 -11.62 -13.93
N GLY A 6 -18.16 -10.48 -13.59
CA GLY A 6 -18.53 -10.15 -12.20
C GLY A 6 -19.88 -10.70 -11.73
N SER A 7 -20.81 -11.00 -12.65
CA SER A 7 -22.19 -11.32 -12.28
C SER A 7 -22.48 -12.81 -12.00
N MET A 8 -21.61 -13.73 -12.43
CA MET A 8 -21.95 -15.16 -12.41
C MET A 8 -21.99 -15.77 -11.00
N TYR A 9 -21.04 -15.48 -10.13
CA TYR A 9 -21.05 -16.04 -8.77
C TYR A 9 -21.82 -15.16 -7.76
N GLN A 10 -22.11 -13.91 -8.10
CA GLN A 10 -22.78 -12.98 -7.18
C GLN A 10 -24.16 -13.48 -6.76
N SER A 11 -25.01 -13.86 -7.73
CA SER A 11 -26.33 -14.41 -7.46
C SER A 11 -26.28 -15.73 -6.68
N HIS A 12 -25.29 -16.59 -6.96
CA HIS A 12 -25.10 -17.87 -6.27
C HIS A 12 -24.82 -17.68 -4.78
N PHE A 13 -24.02 -16.65 -4.41
CA PHE A 13 -23.67 -16.36 -3.02
C PHE A 13 -24.50 -15.23 -2.39
N GLY A 14 -25.55 -14.74 -3.04
CA GLY A 14 -26.42 -13.68 -2.53
C GLY A 14 -25.70 -12.33 -2.40
N LEU A 15 -24.80 -12.00 -3.34
CA LEU A 15 -24.02 -10.77 -3.36
C LEU A 15 -24.65 -9.75 -4.30
N ARG A 16 -24.67 -8.47 -3.91
CA ARG A 16 -25.14 -7.34 -4.73
C ARG A 16 -24.03 -6.81 -5.66
N GLU A 17 -22.78 -6.91 -5.21
CA GLU A 17 -21.61 -6.47 -5.96
C GLU A 17 -20.39 -7.34 -5.65
N SER A 18 -19.28 -7.13 -6.38
CA SER A 18 -18.05 -7.91 -6.16
C SER A 18 -17.39 -7.54 -4.82
N PRO A 19 -17.23 -8.49 -3.87
CA PRO A 19 -16.67 -8.21 -2.55
C PRO A 19 -15.17 -7.94 -2.57
N PHE A 20 -14.46 -8.45 -3.57
CA PHE A 20 -12.99 -8.46 -3.61
C PHE A 20 -12.40 -7.63 -4.75
N GLY A 21 -13.11 -6.59 -5.19
CA GLY A 21 -12.61 -5.64 -6.17
C GLY A 21 -11.27 -5.03 -5.75
N ILE A 22 -10.38 -4.80 -6.75
CA ILE A 22 -9.04 -4.26 -6.54
C ILE A 22 -9.07 -2.73 -6.42
N THR A 23 -10.04 -2.09 -7.08
CA THR A 23 -10.24 -0.64 -7.02
C THR A 23 -10.64 -0.23 -5.60
N PRO A 24 -9.97 0.76 -5.00
CA PRO A 24 -10.33 1.27 -3.68
C PRO A 24 -11.78 1.83 -3.69
N ASN A 25 -12.62 1.26 -2.83
CA ASN A 25 -13.98 1.73 -2.60
C ASN A 25 -14.18 1.93 -1.09
N PRO A 26 -14.40 3.17 -0.62
CA PRO A 26 -14.58 3.49 0.81
C PRO A 26 -15.64 2.67 1.53
N ALA A 27 -16.70 2.23 0.84
CA ALA A 27 -17.74 1.38 1.42
C ALA A 27 -17.22 0.02 1.93
N PHE A 28 -16.08 -0.42 1.42
CA PHE A 28 -15.42 -1.67 1.80
C PHE A 28 -14.25 -1.47 2.77
N PHE A 29 -14.12 -0.29 3.37
CA PHE A 29 -13.03 -0.03 4.30
C PHE A 29 -13.15 -0.88 5.56
N TYR A 30 -12.12 -1.66 5.84
CA TYR A 30 -12.00 -2.45 7.07
C TYR A 30 -11.08 -1.72 8.06
N SER A 31 -11.64 -1.33 9.21
CA SER A 31 -10.95 -0.55 10.24
C SER A 31 -10.06 -1.38 11.18
N GLY A 32 -10.16 -2.72 11.11
CA GLY A 32 -9.33 -3.60 11.94
C GLY A 32 -7.84 -3.60 11.57
N ASN A 33 -7.05 -4.27 12.34
CA ASN A 33 -5.59 -4.35 12.20
C ASN A 33 -4.94 -2.95 12.14
N THR A 34 -5.26 -2.10 13.12
CA THR A 34 -4.76 -0.71 13.29
C THR A 34 -5.16 0.30 12.22
N ARG A 35 -5.81 -0.11 11.11
CA ARG A 35 -6.16 0.81 10.00
C ARG A 35 -7.11 1.93 10.43
N GLY A 36 -8.06 1.62 11.30
CA GLY A 36 -8.95 2.64 11.89
C GLY A 36 -8.19 3.64 12.76
N GLU A 37 -7.26 3.17 13.56
CA GLU A 37 -6.41 3.99 14.44
C GLU A 37 -5.49 4.91 13.61
N ILE A 38 -4.84 4.36 12.58
CA ILE A 38 -4.02 5.15 11.64
C ILE A 38 -4.87 6.24 10.98
N LEU A 39 -6.09 5.92 10.53
CA LEU A 39 -6.96 6.90 9.90
C LEU A 39 -7.35 8.02 10.87
N GLN A 40 -7.66 7.71 12.13
CA GLN A 40 -7.96 8.72 13.14
C GLN A 40 -6.74 9.60 13.46
N ALA A 41 -5.57 8.99 13.58
CA ALA A 41 -4.33 9.72 13.81
C ALA A 41 -3.96 10.62 12.62
N LEU A 42 -4.20 10.18 11.38
CA LEU A 42 -4.03 10.99 10.18
C LEU A 42 -4.98 12.19 10.16
N LEU A 43 -6.27 11.97 10.45
CA LEU A 43 -7.26 13.04 10.54
C LEU A 43 -6.85 14.08 11.60
N TYR A 44 -6.37 13.61 12.75
CA TYR A 44 -5.88 14.49 13.81
C TYR A 44 -4.68 15.33 13.36
N ALA A 45 -3.62 14.66 12.84
CA ALA A 45 -2.39 15.31 12.42
C ALA A 45 -2.62 16.37 11.34
N VAL A 46 -3.47 16.05 10.35
CA VAL A 46 -3.82 16.98 9.27
C VAL A 46 -4.65 18.15 9.76
N SER A 47 -5.63 17.93 10.66
CA SER A 47 -6.50 19.00 11.18
C SER A 47 -5.77 19.98 12.09
N HIS A 48 -4.65 19.57 12.72
CA HIS A 48 -3.88 20.43 13.64
C HIS A 48 -2.70 21.15 12.97
N GLY A 49 -2.49 20.93 11.69
CA GLY A 49 -1.57 21.75 10.92
C GLY A 49 -0.08 21.52 11.18
N GLU A 50 0.34 20.30 11.44
CA GLU A 50 1.68 20.01 11.97
C GLU A 50 2.78 19.70 10.93
N GLY A 51 2.64 20.10 9.66
CA GLY A 51 3.71 19.98 8.68
C GLY A 51 3.55 18.80 7.73
N ILE A 52 4.56 17.92 7.61
CA ILE A 52 4.52 16.76 6.72
C ILE A 52 4.19 15.51 7.51
N VAL A 53 3.20 14.77 7.03
CA VAL A 53 2.85 13.44 7.54
C VAL A 53 3.26 12.39 6.51
N LYS A 54 3.88 11.32 6.96
CA LYS A 54 4.29 10.21 6.10
C LYS A 54 3.49 8.94 6.43
N VAL A 55 3.04 8.24 5.40
CA VAL A 55 2.35 6.94 5.50
C VAL A 55 3.05 5.95 4.59
N THR A 56 3.72 4.97 5.17
CA THR A 56 4.41 3.92 4.40
C THR A 56 3.73 2.56 4.57
N GLY A 57 4.06 1.64 3.69
CA GLY A 57 3.61 0.26 3.74
C GLY A 57 3.81 -0.45 2.40
N GLU A 58 3.79 -1.76 2.43
CA GLU A 58 4.02 -2.62 1.26
C GLU A 58 3.03 -2.37 0.12
N VAL A 59 3.43 -2.76 -1.10
CA VAL A 59 2.54 -2.72 -2.28
C VAL A 59 1.29 -3.54 -2.02
N GLY A 60 0.11 -2.90 -2.11
CA GLY A 60 -1.17 -3.57 -1.87
C GLY A 60 -1.56 -3.70 -0.39
N ALA A 61 -0.86 -3.07 0.55
CA ALA A 61 -1.23 -3.02 1.98
C ALA A 61 -2.51 -2.21 2.25
N GLY A 62 -2.93 -1.35 1.31
CA GLY A 62 -4.15 -0.56 1.42
C GLY A 62 -3.93 0.94 1.64
N LYS A 63 -2.76 1.48 1.32
CA LYS A 63 -2.43 2.92 1.42
C LYS A 63 -3.40 3.81 0.66
N THR A 64 -3.68 3.48 -0.61
CA THR A 64 -4.64 4.22 -1.44
C THR A 64 -6.06 4.19 -0.84
N MET A 65 -6.45 3.10 -0.19
CA MET A 65 -7.72 3.04 0.54
C MET A 65 -7.72 4.01 1.73
N LEU A 66 -6.63 4.08 2.50
CA LEU A 66 -6.48 5.05 3.58
C LEU A 66 -6.49 6.48 3.07
N CYS A 67 -5.83 6.75 1.93
CA CYS A 67 -5.83 8.06 1.28
C CYS A 67 -7.26 8.49 0.91
N ARG A 68 -8.05 7.62 0.27
CA ARG A 68 -9.45 7.87 -0.07
C ARG A 68 -10.35 8.03 1.16
N MET A 69 -10.10 7.25 2.21
CA MET A 69 -10.82 7.39 3.48
C MET A 69 -10.50 8.68 4.19
N LEU A 70 -9.23 9.10 4.16
CA LEU A 70 -8.79 10.39 4.70
C LEU A 70 -9.52 11.53 3.99
N GLU A 71 -9.49 11.57 2.66
CA GLU A 71 -10.22 12.55 1.85
C GLU A 71 -11.71 12.60 2.21
N SER A 72 -12.38 11.45 2.21
CA SER A 72 -13.83 11.36 2.42
C SER A 72 -14.29 11.80 3.81
N ARG A 73 -13.37 11.85 4.78
CA ARG A 73 -13.64 12.24 6.18
C ARG A 73 -13.05 13.59 6.56
N MET A 74 -12.44 14.31 5.63
CA MET A 74 -11.95 15.67 5.90
C MET A 74 -13.11 16.60 6.24
N PRO A 75 -12.92 17.49 7.23
CA PRO A 75 -13.87 18.56 7.52
C PRO A 75 -14.07 19.47 6.30
N ALA A 76 -15.27 20.04 6.15
CA ALA A 76 -15.64 20.86 4.99
C ALA A 76 -14.81 22.14 4.81
N HIS A 77 -14.08 22.60 5.84
CA HIS A 77 -13.18 23.75 5.76
C HIS A 77 -11.78 23.39 5.21
N ILE A 78 -11.50 22.10 4.97
CA ILE A 78 -10.23 21.63 4.42
C ILE A 78 -10.39 21.36 2.93
N ASP A 79 -9.60 22.06 2.12
CA ASP A 79 -9.47 21.83 0.68
C ASP A 79 -8.42 20.72 0.45
N VAL A 80 -8.84 19.61 -0.11
CA VAL A 80 -7.94 18.50 -0.45
C VAL A 80 -7.52 18.61 -1.91
N ILE A 81 -6.23 18.55 -2.17
CA ILE A 81 -5.66 18.51 -3.50
C ILE A 81 -4.77 17.28 -3.66
N TYR A 82 -4.70 16.75 -4.88
CA TYR A 82 -3.97 15.53 -5.19
C TYR A 82 -2.80 15.79 -6.13
N LEU A 83 -1.66 15.20 -5.81
CA LEU A 83 -0.57 15.01 -6.76
C LEU A 83 -0.61 13.55 -7.24
N VAL A 84 -1.28 13.34 -8.38
CA VAL A 84 -1.55 11.99 -8.92
C VAL A 84 -0.34 11.44 -9.68
N ASN A 85 0.39 12.31 -10.38
CA ASN A 85 1.59 11.91 -11.13
C ASN A 85 2.84 12.06 -10.26
N PRO A 86 3.49 10.99 -9.85
CA PRO A 86 4.70 11.07 -9.05
C PRO A 86 5.96 11.43 -9.88
N ASN A 87 5.91 11.32 -11.22
CA ASN A 87 7.07 11.55 -12.08
C ASN A 87 7.24 13.00 -12.54
N LEU A 88 6.58 13.95 -11.87
CA LEU A 88 6.71 15.38 -12.18
C LEU A 88 8.10 15.90 -11.79
N ASP A 89 8.65 16.78 -12.62
CA ASP A 89 9.83 17.55 -12.25
C ASP A 89 9.50 18.64 -11.22
N PRO A 90 10.51 19.29 -10.57
CA PRO A 90 10.29 20.30 -9.54
C PRO A 90 9.41 21.49 -9.98
N HIS A 91 9.48 21.88 -11.25
CA HIS A 91 8.68 22.98 -11.79
C HIS A 91 7.23 22.53 -12.03
N GLU A 92 7.07 21.33 -12.58
CA GLU A 92 5.76 20.72 -12.85
C GLU A 92 4.96 20.48 -11.55
N VAL A 93 5.63 20.15 -10.45
CA VAL A 93 4.97 19.98 -9.14
C VAL A 93 4.21 21.23 -8.73
N GLN A 94 4.82 22.42 -8.84
CA GLN A 94 4.17 23.67 -8.46
C GLN A 94 3.00 24.02 -9.40
N HIS A 95 3.17 23.80 -10.70
CA HIS A 95 2.11 23.99 -11.69
C HIS A 95 0.93 23.02 -11.46
N ALA A 96 1.21 21.76 -11.15
CA ALA A 96 0.17 20.77 -10.86
C ALA A 96 -0.64 21.15 -9.60
N ILE A 97 0.03 21.56 -8.53
CA ILE A 97 -0.64 22.03 -7.31
C ILE A 97 -1.49 23.28 -7.61
N ALA A 98 -0.96 24.22 -8.38
CA ALA A 98 -1.70 25.43 -8.76
C ALA A 98 -2.93 25.10 -9.59
N ALA A 99 -2.83 24.16 -10.53
CA ALA A 99 -3.94 23.69 -11.34
C ALA A 99 -5.04 23.03 -10.49
N GLU A 100 -4.67 22.19 -9.53
CA GLU A 100 -5.61 21.56 -8.58
C GLU A 100 -6.34 22.61 -7.72
N LEU A 101 -5.68 23.73 -7.40
CA LEU A 101 -6.30 24.85 -6.70
C LEU A 101 -7.16 25.75 -7.61
N GLY A 102 -7.19 25.46 -8.92
CA GLY A 102 -7.93 26.23 -9.92
C GLY A 102 -7.24 27.52 -10.36
N LEU A 103 -5.92 27.65 -10.15
CA LEU A 103 -5.15 28.81 -10.56
C LEU A 103 -4.73 28.71 -12.02
N GLY A 104 -4.97 29.75 -12.80
CA GLY A 104 -4.49 29.85 -14.17
C GLY A 104 -2.99 30.16 -14.21
N THR A 105 -2.18 29.14 -14.47
CA THR A 105 -0.70 29.26 -14.48
C THR A 105 -0.09 29.11 -15.88
N HIS A 106 -0.91 29.07 -16.93
CA HIS A 106 -0.44 28.90 -18.30
C HIS A 106 0.47 30.07 -18.72
N GLY A 107 1.69 29.74 -19.12
CA GLY A 107 2.68 30.74 -19.57
C GLY A 107 3.39 31.49 -18.43
N LEU A 108 3.08 31.20 -17.17
CA LEU A 108 3.79 31.80 -16.04
C LEU A 108 5.12 31.11 -15.79
N ARG A 109 6.12 31.89 -15.36
CA ARG A 109 7.38 31.35 -14.86
C ARG A 109 7.19 30.76 -13.47
N THR A 110 8.09 29.88 -13.05
CA THR A 110 8.01 29.19 -11.75
C THR A 110 7.92 30.16 -10.57
N ASP A 111 8.65 31.28 -10.62
CA ASP A 111 8.60 32.30 -9.56
C ASP A 111 7.24 33.03 -9.50
N GLU A 112 6.57 33.17 -10.63
CA GLU A 112 5.22 33.74 -10.71
C GLU A 112 4.17 32.75 -10.18
N VAL A 113 4.32 31.46 -10.54
CA VAL A 113 3.47 30.38 -10.00
C VAL A 113 3.59 30.29 -8.49
N GLN A 114 4.82 30.33 -7.95
CA GLN A 114 5.05 30.30 -6.51
C GLN A 114 4.39 31.48 -5.79
N ARG A 115 4.47 32.68 -6.34
CA ARG A 115 3.79 33.87 -5.80
C ARG A 115 2.27 33.74 -5.86
N ALA A 116 1.73 33.22 -6.97
CA ALA A 116 0.30 32.98 -7.13
C ALA A 116 -0.21 31.95 -6.10
N LEU A 117 0.52 30.85 -5.93
CA LEU A 117 0.24 29.84 -4.89
C LEU A 117 0.22 30.45 -3.50
N GLN A 118 1.26 31.20 -3.15
CA GLN A 118 1.35 31.83 -1.82
C GLN A 118 0.17 32.81 -1.58
N ALA A 119 -0.17 33.62 -2.57
CA ALA A 119 -1.27 34.57 -2.47
C ALA A 119 -2.62 33.85 -2.29
N ASP A 120 -2.87 32.76 -3.04
CA ASP A 120 -4.11 31.99 -2.91
C ASP A 120 -4.21 31.27 -1.58
N LEU A 121 -3.14 30.64 -1.12
CA LEU A 121 -3.09 29.95 0.17
C LEU A 121 -3.34 30.93 1.33
N ILE A 122 -2.78 32.16 1.28
CA ILE A 122 -3.05 33.22 2.27
C ILE A 122 -4.53 33.64 2.20
N ALA A 123 -5.08 33.82 0.99
CA ALA A 123 -6.48 34.19 0.83
C ALA A 123 -7.45 33.11 1.31
N ARG A 124 -7.13 31.82 1.13
CA ARG A 124 -7.90 30.69 1.71
C ARG A 124 -7.80 30.69 3.22
N HIS A 125 -6.61 30.81 3.76
CA HIS A 125 -6.39 30.84 5.20
C HIS A 125 -7.14 31.99 5.89
N SER A 126 -7.16 33.19 5.30
CA SER A 126 -7.92 34.33 5.83
C SER A 126 -9.45 34.11 5.88
N ARG A 127 -9.95 33.16 5.07
CA ARG A 127 -11.36 32.71 5.07
C ARG A 127 -11.60 31.50 5.98
N GLY A 128 -10.62 31.11 6.81
CA GLY A 128 -10.69 29.95 7.69
C GLY A 128 -10.59 28.61 6.96
N ARG A 129 -10.06 28.57 5.72
CA ARG A 129 -9.84 27.34 4.98
C ARG A 129 -8.38 26.90 5.11
N GLN A 130 -8.20 25.60 5.15
CA GLN A 130 -6.89 24.95 5.17
C GLN A 130 -6.72 24.15 3.88
N VAL A 131 -5.50 24.03 3.37
CA VAL A 131 -5.20 23.23 2.19
C VAL A 131 -4.35 22.05 2.58
N VAL A 132 -4.70 20.87 2.08
CA VAL A 132 -3.99 19.60 2.28
C VAL A 132 -3.61 18.99 0.95
N LEU A 133 -2.32 18.77 0.75
CA LEU A 133 -1.77 18.07 -0.42
C LEU A 133 -1.60 16.59 -0.08
N LEU A 134 -2.27 15.72 -0.81
CA LEU A 134 -2.09 14.28 -0.77
C LEU A 134 -1.21 13.85 -1.95
N VAL A 135 -0.10 13.19 -1.64
CA VAL A 135 0.85 12.67 -2.63
C VAL A 135 0.85 11.15 -2.54
N GLU A 136 0.36 10.46 -3.57
CA GLU A 136 0.45 9.01 -3.66
C GLU A 136 1.72 8.56 -4.39
N GLU A 137 2.21 7.37 -4.08
CA GLU A 137 3.42 6.75 -4.65
C GLU A 137 4.67 7.66 -4.52
N ALA A 138 4.80 8.36 -3.39
CA ALA A 138 5.87 9.35 -3.16
C ALA A 138 7.29 8.77 -3.31
N GLN A 139 7.49 7.44 -3.16
CA GLN A 139 8.78 6.80 -3.44
C GLN A 139 9.17 6.81 -4.93
N ALA A 140 8.20 7.04 -5.83
CA ALA A 140 8.48 7.14 -7.26
C ALA A 140 8.85 8.58 -7.70
N MET A 141 8.76 9.56 -6.80
CA MET A 141 9.13 10.94 -7.10
C MET A 141 10.66 11.09 -7.24
N PRO A 142 11.13 11.90 -8.21
CA PRO A 142 12.51 12.37 -8.21
C PRO A 142 12.87 13.06 -6.88
N LEU A 143 14.11 12.93 -6.43
CA LEU A 143 14.56 13.54 -5.16
C LEU A 143 14.41 15.05 -5.17
N GLU A 144 14.69 15.67 -6.32
CA GLU A 144 14.55 17.11 -6.53
C GLU A 144 13.08 17.56 -6.40
N SER A 145 12.14 16.71 -6.80
CA SER A 145 10.69 16.99 -6.69
C SER A 145 10.20 16.82 -5.25
N LEU A 146 10.74 15.87 -4.49
CA LEU A 146 10.52 15.77 -3.05
C LEU A 146 11.07 17.01 -2.32
N GLU A 147 12.23 17.53 -2.76
CA GLU A 147 12.78 18.77 -2.21
C GLU A 147 11.92 19.99 -2.57
N ALA A 148 11.35 20.05 -3.78
CA ALA A 148 10.38 21.08 -4.14
C ALA A 148 9.14 21.05 -3.23
N ILE A 149 8.63 19.87 -2.89
CA ILE A 149 7.53 19.70 -1.92
C ILE A 149 7.95 20.22 -0.55
N ARG A 150 9.18 19.92 -0.10
CA ARG A 150 9.70 20.46 1.16
C ARG A 150 9.70 22.00 1.16
N LEU A 151 10.10 22.61 0.07
CA LEU A 151 10.11 24.08 -0.04
C LEU A 151 8.71 24.69 0.10
N LEU A 152 7.66 24.00 -0.35
CA LEU A 152 6.28 24.44 -0.17
C LEU A 152 5.85 24.48 1.31
N THR A 153 6.47 23.71 2.19
CA THR A 153 6.21 23.79 3.64
C THR A 153 6.68 25.10 4.28
N ASN A 154 7.51 25.90 3.56
CA ASN A 154 7.90 27.24 3.99
C ASN A 154 6.78 28.27 3.77
N LEU A 155 5.70 27.90 3.06
CA LEU A 155 4.53 28.75 2.93
C LEU A 155 3.76 28.76 4.24
N GLU A 156 4.03 29.80 5.06
CA GLU A 156 3.48 29.94 6.39
C GLU A 156 3.15 31.41 6.70
N THR A 157 2.24 31.62 7.63
CA THR A 157 2.04 32.89 8.32
C THR A 157 2.88 32.91 9.60
N ALA A 158 2.87 34.00 10.34
CA ALA A 158 3.55 34.07 11.64
C ALA A 158 3.04 33.02 12.67
N ARG A 159 1.91 32.37 12.43
CA ARG A 159 1.26 31.46 13.40
C ARG A 159 0.78 30.13 12.83
N SER A 160 0.78 29.95 11.51
CA SER A 160 0.13 28.77 10.89
C SER A 160 0.83 28.36 9.59
N LYS A 161 0.94 27.07 9.37
CA LYS A 161 1.28 26.50 8.06
C LYS A 161 0.10 26.68 7.11
N LEU A 162 0.39 27.13 5.89
CA LEU A 162 -0.65 27.36 4.87
C LEU A 162 -0.98 26.10 4.08
N LEU A 163 -0.02 25.13 4.01
CA LEU A 163 -0.16 23.89 3.29
C LEU A 163 0.26 22.72 4.19
N GLN A 164 -0.62 21.76 4.36
CA GLN A 164 -0.31 20.48 4.98
C GLN A 164 -0.01 19.45 3.90
N ILE A 165 0.89 18.52 4.16
CA ILE A 165 1.30 17.52 3.16
C ILE A 165 1.24 16.14 3.77
N VAL A 166 0.63 15.20 3.04
CA VAL A 166 0.63 13.77 3.40
C VAL A 166 1.27 12.98 2.28
N LEU A 167 2.39 12.35 2.58
CA LEU A 167 3.14 11.51 1.65
C LEU A 167 2.75 10.04 1.87
N PHE A 168 2.12 9.43 0.88
CA PHE A 168 1.86 8.00 0.86
C PHE A 168 2.91 7.32 -0.03
N GLY A 169 3.66 6.38 0.54
CA GLY A 169 4.76 5.72 -0.17
C GLY A 169 4.95 4.25 0.22
N GLN A 170 5.81 3.59 -0.54
CA GLN A 170 6.32 2.26 -0.22
C GLN A 170 7.53 2.41 0.74
N PRO A 171 8.04 1.31 1.35
CA PRO A 171 9.20 1.37 2.24
C PRO A 171 10.46 2.00 1.60
N GLU A 172 10.55 2.01 0.26
CA GLU A 172 11.62 2.68 -0.48
C GLU A 172 11.63 4.19 -0.24
N LEU A 173 10.50 4.80 0.10
CA LEU A 173 10.46 6.21 0.50
C LEU A 173 11.35 6.48 1.72
N ASP A 174 11.39 5.56 2.68
CA ASP A 174 12.25 5.68 3.86
C ASP A 174 13.73 5.65 3.46
N GLN A 175 14.09 4.79 2.49
CA GLN A 175 15.46 4.74 1.95
C GLN A 175 15.84 6.05 1.26
N HIS A 176 14.92 6.68 0.51
CA HIS A 176 15.16 8.00 -0.09
C HIS A 176 15.35 9.08 0.99
N LEU A 177 14.52 9.07 2.03
CA LEU A 177 14.60 10.04 3.13
C LEU A 177 15.85 9.88 4.00
N ASP A 178 16.49 8.70 3.98
CA ASP A 178 17.74 8.45 4.70
C ASP A 178 18.99 8.99 3.98
N LEU A 179 18.84 9.42 2.73
CA LEU A 179 19.92 10.07 2.00
C LEU A 179 20.29 11.42 2.65
N ALA A 180 21.59 11.73 2.68
CA ALA A 180 22.09 12.98 3.26
C ALA A 180 21.45 14.23 2.61
N SER A 181 21.15 14.18 1.31
CA SER A 181 20.45 15.23 0.57
C SER A 181 19.02 15.46 1.03
N MET A 182 18.36 14.45 1.60
CA MET A 182 16.96 14.50 2.03
C MET A 182 16.77 14.79 3.53
N ARG A 183 17.87 15.01 4.26
CA ARG A 183 17.83 15.27 5.71
C ARG A 183 16.85 16.36 6.10
N GLN A 184 16.82 17.46 5.35
CA GLN A 184 15.94 18.60 5.66
C GLN A 184 14.45 18.26 5.47
N LEU A 185 14.11 17.42 4.48
CA LEU A 185 12.76 16.91 4.30
C LEU A 185 12.40 15.97 5.45
N LYS A 186 13.29 15.04 5.79
CA LYS A 186 13.09 14.08 6.88
C LYS A 186 12.81 14.77 8.22
N GLU A 187 13.54 15.85 8.55
CA GLU A 187 13.36 16.63 9.77
C GLU A 187 12.02 17.40 9.82
N ARG A 188 11.34 17.57 8.68
CA ARG A 188 10.01 18.20 8.61
C ARG A 188 8.85 17.23 8.72
N ILE A 189 9.12 15.92 8.72
CA ILE A 189 8.12 14.89 8.93
C ILE A 189 7.83 14.81 10.42
N THR A 190 6.65 15.31 10.82
CA THR A 190 6.22 15.33 12.22
C THR A 190 5.59 14.02 12.67
N HIS A 191 4.90 13.33 11.74
CA HIS A 191 4.26 12.05 12.01
C HIS A 191 4.60 11.04 10.92
N SER A 192 4.88 9.81 11.34
CA SER A 192 5.17 8.68 10.46
C SER A 192 4.31 7.49 10.86
N PHE A 193 3.50 7.01 9.93
CA PHE A 193 2.63 5.86 10.12
C PHE A 193 3.04 4.75 9.16
N GLU A 194 3.04 3.52 9.66
CA GLU A 194 3.23 2.33 8.83
C GLU A 194 1.93 1.54 8.75
N VAL A 195 1.51 1.19 7.53
CA VAL A 195 0.35 0.32 7.28
C VAL A 195 0.83 -1.12 7.29
N PRO A 196 0.60 -1.85 8.37
CA PRO A 196 1.13 -3.20 8.51
C PRO A 196 0.42 -4.19 7.59
N ALA A 197 1.09 -5.29 7.28
CA ALA A 197 0.44 -6.46 6.73
C ALA A 197 -0.66 -6.95 7.68
N MET A 198 -1.74 -7.49 7.14
CA MET A 198 -2.86 -8.01 7.94
C MET A 198 -2.44 -9.27 8.70
N ALA A 199 -2.67 -9.29 10.00
CA ALA A 199 -2.41 -10.47 10.81
C ALA A 199 -3.24 -11.66 10.30
N PRO A 200 -2.67 -12.87 10.14
CA PRO A 200 -3.38 -14.04 9.61
C PRO A 200 -4.68 -14.36 10.36
N ALA A 201 -4.71 -14.11 11.67
CA ALA A 201 -5.90 -14.32 12.51
C ALA A 201 -7.09 -13.41 12.13
N LEU A 202 -6.82 -12.22 11.57
CA LEU A 202 -7.84 -11.23 11.19
C LEU A 202 -8.36 -11.41 9.76
N VAL A 203 -7.73 -12.27 8.95
CA VAL A 203 -8.13 -12.46 7.55
C VAL A 203 -9.57 -12.97 7.44
N GLY A 204 -9.99 -13.88 8.32
CA GLY A 204 -11.37 -14.39 8.34
C GLY A 204 -12.40 -13.28 8.60
N GLU A 205 -12.11 -12.40 9.55
CA GLU A 205 -12.95 -11.24 9.86
C GLU A 205 -12.98 -10.23 8.70
N PHE A 206 -11.84 -9.96 8.09
CA PHE A 206 -11.73 -9.12 6.90
C PHE A 206 -12.58 -9.66 5.74
N LEU A 207 -12.49 -10.95 5.43
CA LEU A 207 -13.29 -11.58 4.38
C LEU A 207 -14.79 -11.46 4.66
N ALA A 208 -15.20 -11.72 5.92
CA ALA A 208 -16.59 -11.57 6.34
C ALA A 208 -17.08 -10.13 6.24
N HIS A 209 -16.25 -9.14 6.63
CA HIS A 209 -16.56 -7.72 6.48
C HIS A 209 -16.81 -7.35 5.00
N ARG A 210 -15.92 -7.79 4.10
CA ARG A 210 -16.03 -7.52 2.66
C ARG A 210 -17.29 -8.13 2.05
N LEU A 211 -17.64 -9.34 2.45
CA LEU A 211 -18.87 -10.02 2.02
C LEU A 211 -20.11 -9.29 2.49
N ARG A 212 -20.15 -8.88 3.77
CA ARG A 212 -21.28 -8.10 4.31
C ARG A 212 -21.41 -6.76 3.58
N ALA A 213 -20.31 -6.04 3.33
CA ALA A 213 -20.33 -4.81 2.55
C ALA A 213 -20.86 -5.04 1.12
N ALA A 214 -20.61 -6.21 0.54
CA ALA A 214 -21.13 -6.62 -0.76
C ALA A 214 -22.60 -7.12 -0.71
N GLY A 215 -23.26 -7.07 0.45
CA GLY A 215 -24.67 -7.42 0.63
C GLY A 215 -24.94 -8.86 1.01
N HIS A 216 -23.93 -9.63 1.44
CA HIS A 216 -24.15 -10.98 1.95
C HIS A 216 -24.65 -10.96 3.39
N ASP A 217 -25.88 -11.42 3.59
CA ASP A 217 -26.53 -11.47 4.91
C ASP A 217 -26.61 -12.92 5.46
N GLY A 218 -26.01 -13.88 4.76
CA GLY A 218 -26.03 -15.31 5.11
C GLY A 218 -24.91 -15.72 6.08
N PRO A 219 -24.80 -17.04 6.35
CA PRO A 219 -23.72 -17.59 7.15
C PRO A 219 -22.36 -17.39 6.50
N ALA A 220 -21.26 -17.57 7.27
CA ALA A 220 -19.91 -17.38 6.79
C ALA A 220 -19.61 -18.22 5.53
N LEU A 221 -19.31 -17.56 4.41
CA LEU A 221 -19.00 -18.24 3.14
C LEU A 221 -17.62 -18.92 3.16
N PHE A 222 -16.63 -18.32 3.83
CA PHE A 222 -15.29 -18.93 3.94
C PHE A 222 -15.18 -19.77 5.19
N SER A 223 -14.78 -21.04 5.02
CA SER A 223 -14.43 -21.86 6.18
C SER A 223 -13.19 -21.31 6.88
N PRO A 224 -13.03 -21.53 8.20
CA PRO A 224 -11.82 -21.06 8.94
C PRO A 224 -10.51 -21.57 8.34
N ALA A 225 -10.50 -22.78 7.80
CA ALA A 225 -9.35 -23.37 7.13
C ALA A 225 -9.04 -22.67 5.78
N ALA A 226 -10.06 -22.26 5.02
CA ALA A 226 -9.87 -21.48 3.79
C ALA A 226 -9.31 -20.09 4.10
N ALA A 227 -9.90 -19.38 5.06
CA ALA A 227 -9.42 -18.05 5.49
C ALA A 227 -7.96 -18.08 5.96
N ARG A 228 -7.57 -19.08 6.75
CA ARG A 228 -6.18 -19.28 7.21
C ARG A 228 -5.23 -19.50 6.02
N LEU A 229 -5.58 -20.39 5.08
CA LEU A 229 -4.76 -20.65 3.89
C LEU A 229 -4.57 -19.40 3.02
N ILE A 230 -5.61 -18.60 2.85
CA ILE A 230 -5.55 -17.32 2.14
C ILE A 230 -4.63 -16.36 2.89
N GLY A 231 -4.78 -16.23 4.22
CA GLY A 231 -3.94 -15.38 5.06
C GLY A 231 -2.45 -15.73 4.96
N ASP A 232 -2.12 -17.00 5.10
CA ASP A 232 -0.74 -17.49 5.04
C ASP A 232 -0.12 -17.28 3.65
N SER A 233 -0.89 -17.49 2.57
CA SER A 233 -0.38 -17.40 1.21
C SER A 233 -0.30 -15.97 0.68
N SER A 234 -1.11 -15.08 1.22
CA SER A 234 -1.11 -13.65 0.89
C SER A 234 -0.03 -12.86 1.62
N GLU A 235 0.63 -13.45 2.63
CA GLU A 235 1.53 -12.75 3.54
C GLU A 235 0.87 -11.52 4.21
N GLY A 236 -0.46 -11.55 4.36
CA GLY A 236 -1.25 -10.45 4.91
C GLY A 236 -1.41 -9.22 4.00
N ILE A 237 -0.94 -9.28 2.75
CA ILE A 237 -1.11 -8.18 1.79
C ILE A 237 -2.54 -8.14 1.26
N VAL A 238 -3.26 -7.08 1.54
CA VAL A 238 -4.71 -6.95 1.26
C VAL A 238 -5.05 -7.20 -0.21
N ARG A 239 -4.26 -6.69 -1.15
CA ARG A 239 -4.46 -6.94 -2.59
C ARG A 239 -4.37 -8.43 -2.91
N ARG A 240 -3.40 -9.15 -2.31
CA ARG A 240 -3.26 -10.60 -2.51
C ARG A 240 -4.40 -11.36 -1.86
N ILE A 241 -4.86 -10.95 -0.66
CA ILE A 241 -6.03 -11.53 0.01
C ILE A 241 -7.24 -11.43 -0.90
N ASN A 242 -7.52 -10.23 -1.44
CA ASN A 242 -8.65 -10.03 -2.35
C ASN A 242 -8.58 -10.92 -3.59
N ILE A 243 -7.42 -10.98 -4.25
CA ILE A 243 -7.23 -11.83 -5.46
C ILE A 243 -7.46 -13.32 -5.12
N LEU A 244 -6.90 -13.80 -4.01
CA LEU A 244 -7.06 -15.20 -3.61
C LEU A 244 -8.49 -15.52 -3.19
N ALA A 245 -9.15 -14.61 -2.50
CA ALA A 245 -10.54 -14.76 -2.07
C ALA A 245 -11.51 -14.78 -3.26
N ASP A 246 -11.33 -13.88 -4.23
CA ASP A 246 -12.15 -13.84 -5.45
C ASP A 246 -11.99 -15.13 -6.26
N LYS A 247 -10.76 -15.60 -6.49
CA LYS A 247 -10.49 -16.88 -7.15
C LYS A 247 -11.08 -18.09 -6.39
N ALA A 248 -11.05 -18.05 -5.05
CA ALA A 248 -11.60 -19.12 -4.24
C ALA A 248 -13.14 -19.15 -4.29
N LEU A 249 -13.82 -17.97 -4.38
CA LEU A 249 -15.25 -17.88 -4.67
C LEU A 249 -15.59 -18.46 -6.04
N LEU A 250 -14.81 -18.11 -7.07
CA LEU A 250 -14.99 -18.67 -8.41
C LEU A 250 -14.81 -20.20 -8.45
N ALA A 251 -13.81 -20.73 -7.72
CA ALA A 251 -13.60 -22.16 -7.61
C ALA A 251 -14.74 -22.89 -6.88
N ALA A 252 -15.33 -22.25 -5.84
CA ALA A 252 -16.48 -22.78 -5.14
C ALA A 252 -17.74 -22.75 -6.01
N PHE A 253 -17.98 -21.66 -6.72
CA PHE A 253 -19.06 -21.53 -7.70
C PHE A 253 -18.97 -22.60 -8.80
N ALA A 254 -17.79 -22.80 -9.39
CA ALA A 254 -17.56 -23.81 -10.42
C ALA A 254 -17.81 -25.25 -9.91
N ALA A 255 -17.72 -25.47 -8.60
CA ALA A 255 -18.00 -26.74 -7.94
C ALA A 255 -19.43 -26.84 -7.40
N ASP A 256 -20.29 -25.86 -7.71
CA ASP A 256 -21.66 -25.73 -7.18
C ASP A 256 -21.73 -25.84 -5.65
N ALA A 257 -20.73 -25.27 -4.96
CA ALA A 257 -20.59 -25.35 -3.51
C ALA A 257 -21.15 -24.08 -2.85
N ALA A 258 -21.99 -24.26 -1.82
CA ALA A 258 -22.55 -23.15 -1.04
C ALA A 258 -21.49 -22.41 -0.18
N THR A 259 -20.32 -22.98 0.04
CA THR A 259 -19.25 -22.41 0.89
C THR A 259 -17.87 -22.63 0.31
N VAL A 260 -16.95 -21.71 0.62
CA VAL A 260 -15.54 -21.78 0.21
C VAL A 260 -14.75 -22.62 1.21
N SER A 261 -14.41 -23.83 0.83
CA SER A 261 -13.62 -24.78 1.61
C SER A 261 -12.10 -24.58 1.41
N ALA A 262 -11.30 -25.23 2.24
CA ALA A 262 -9.85 -25.30 2.09
C ALA A 262 -9.39 -25.85 0.71
N ARG A 263 -10.22 -26.69 0.04
CA ARG A 263 -9.94 -27.21 -1.31
C ARG A 263 -9.95 -26.07 -2.34
N HIS A 264 -10.98 -25.22 -2.28
CA HIS A 264 -11.15 -24.09 -3.19
C HIS A 264 -10.02 -23.04 -2.98
N ALA A 265 -9.68 -22.77 -1.72
CA ALA A 265 -8.56 -21.89 -1.40
C ALA A 265 -7.21 -22.43 -1.94
N ARG A 266 -6.94 -23.75 -1.80
CA ARG A 266 -5.73 -24.36 -2.39
C ARG A 266 -5.71 -24.29 -3.91
N GLN A 267 -6.86 -24.42 -4.56
CA GLN A 267 -6.97 -24.26 -6.02
C GLN A 267 -6.62 -22.81 -6.40
N ALA A 268 -7.24 -21.80 -5.77
CA ALA A 268 -6.94 -20.39 -6.00
C ALA A 268 -5.46 -20.05 -5.80
N ILE A 269 -4.82 -20.62 -4.77
CA ILE A 269 -3.39 -20.42 -4.49
C ILE A 269 -2.52 -21.04 -5.59
N ARG A 270 -2.85 -22.24 -6.09
CA ARG A 270 -2.10 -22.89 -7.18
C ARG A 270 -2.14 -22.11 -8.49
N GLU A 271 -3.26 -21.46 -8.77
CA GLU A 271 -3.50 -20.66 -9.97
C GLU A 271 -3.02 -19.21 -9.85
N SER A 272 -2.34 -18.88 -8.75
CA SER A 272 -1.90 -17.53 -8.43
C SER A 272 -0.36 -17.44 -8.42
N PRO A 273 0.22 -16.29 -8.78
CA PRO A 273 1.67 -16.06 -8.67
C PRO A 273 2.16 -15.97 -7.21
N PHE A 274 1.24 -15.87 -6.23
CA PHE A 274 1.54 -15.71 -4.80
C PHE A 274 1.79 -17.05 -4.09
N ARG A 275 2.09 -18.10 -4.85
CA ARG A 275 2.47 -19.40 -4.27
C ARG A 275 3.72 -19.20 -3.42
N ARG A 276 3.59 -19.41 -2.11
CA ARG A 276 4.73 -19.40 -1.18
C ARG A 276 5.76 -20.43 -1.67
N ARG A 277 6.90 -19.97 -2.16
CA ARG A 277 8.02 -20.87 -2.43
C ARG A 277 8.36 -21.53 -1.11
N ARG A 278 8.30 -22.88 -1.05
CA ARG A 278 8.70 -23.61 0.17
C ARG A 278 10.10 -23.16 0.56
N LEU A 279 10.39 -23.15 1.87
CA LEU A 279 11.73 -22.79 2.37
C LEU A 279 12.85 -23.55 1.63
N LEU A 280 12.56 -24.79 1.19
CA LEU A 280 13.43 -25.62 0.36
C LEU A 280 13.78 -24.96 -1.00
N ASP A 281 12.90 -24.13 -1.59
CA ASP A 281 13.18 -23.42 -2.84
C ASP A 281 14.10 -22.19 -2.60
N ARG A 282 14.29 -21.79 -1.35
CA ARG A 282 15.21 -20.70 -0.92
C ARG A 282 16.57 -21.22 -0.47
N LEU A 283 16.72 -22.53 -0.25
CA LEU A 283 18.03 -23.09 0.03
C LEU A 283 18.86 -23.04 -1.27
N PRO A 284 20.00 -22.37 -1.24
CA PRO A 284 20.88 -22.31 -2.39
C PRO A 284 21.47 -23.72 -2.59
N LEU A 285 20.78 -24.56 -3.35
CA LEU A 285 21.20 -25.95 -3.62
C LEU A 285 22.61 -26.02 -4.23
N ARG A 286 23.03 -24.98 -4.98
CA ARG A 286 24.37 -24.93 -5.59
C ARG A 286 25.50 -24.91 -4.58
N PRO A 287 25.57 -24.02 -3.56
CA PRO A 287 26.65 -24.07 -2.57
C PRO A 287 26.59 -25.32 -1.67
N LEU A 288 25.39 -25.86 -1.35
CA LEU A 288 25.25 -27.11 -0.61
C LEU A 288 25.76 -28.32 -1.41
N ALA A 289 25.47 -28.39 -2.71
CA ALA A 289 25.99 -29.43 -3.60
C ALA A 289 27.52 -29.31 -3.76
N VAL A 290 28.07 -28.11 -3.88
CA VAL A 290 29.51 -27.86 -3.92
C VAL A 290 30.18 -28.24 -2.60
N ALA A 291 29.60 -27.88 -1.47
CA ALA A 291 30.14 -28.25 -0.15
C ALA A 291 30.12 -29.79 0.05
N ALA A 292 29.05 -30.48 -0.34
CA ALA A 292 28.95 -31.91 -0.27
C ALA A 292 29.99 -32.61 -1.20
N MET A 293 30.21 -32.07 -2.40
CA MET A 293 31.20 -32.57 -3.32
C MET A 293 32.63 -32.38 -2.82
N LEU A 294 32.93 -31.22 -2.20
CA LEU A 294 34.23 -30.96 -1.57
C LEU A 294 34.48 -31.88 -0.37
N THR A 295 33.49 -32.12 0.48
CA THR A 295 33.65 -33.09 1.59
C THR A 295 33.89 -34.51 1.11
N LEU A 296 33.18 -34.95 0.05
CA LEU A 296 33.43 -36.27 -0.55
C LEU A 296 34.84 -36.38 -1.14
N LEU A 297 35.35 -35.34 -1.81
CA LEU A 297 36.73 -35.28 -2.32
C LEU A 297 37.77 -35.35 -1.22
N ILE A 298 37.57 -34.62 -0.12
CA ILE A 298 38.48 -34.66 1.03
C ILE A 298 38.50 -36.04 1.69
N VAL A 299 37.34 -36.70 1.83
CA VAL A 299 37.25 -38.06 2.40
C VAL A 299 37.93 -39.09 1.48
N ALA A 300 37.75 -38.97 0.15
CA ALA A 300 38.39 -39.85 -0.82
C ALA A 300 39.92 -39.68 -0.84
N MET A 301 40.42 -38.43 -0.76
CA MET A 301 41.86 -38.16 -0.63
C MET A 301 42.43 -38.76 0.65
N TRP A 302 41.72 -38.63 1.78
CA TRP A 302 42.19 -39.14 3.06
C TRP A 302 42.23 -40.68 3.07
N GLN A 303 41.26 -41.36 2.48
CA GLN A 303 41.26 -42.80 2.30
C GLN A 303 42.40 -43.27 1.38
N GLY A 304 42.71 -42.51 0.30
CA GLY A 304 43.83 -42.78 -0.58
C GLY A 304 45.18 -42.69 0.14
N ILE A 305 45.35 -41.66 0.99
CA ILE A 305 46.60 -41.50 1.77
C ILE A 305 46.78 -42.66 2.78
N LEU A 306 45.68 -43.06 3.47
CA LEU A 306 45.72 -44.20 4.39
C LEU A 306 46.04 -45.52 3.70
N ALA A 307 45.51 -45.74 2.49
CA ALA A 307 45.81 -46.95 1.71
C ALA A 307 47.26 -47.02 1.23
N VAL A 308 47.89 -45.87 0.91
CA VAL A 308 49.31 -45.79 0.55
C VAL A 308 50.22 -46.01 1.79
N SER A 309 49.84 -45.48 2.95
CA SER A 309 50.62 -45.65 4.18
C SER A 309 50.55 -47.04 4.80
N SER A 310 49.55 -47.85 4.43
CA SER A 310 49.43 -49.23 4.91
C SER A 310 50.17 -50.26 4.01
N ASN A 311 50.71 -49.83 2.88
CA ASN A 311 51.47 -50.63 1.93
C ASN A 311 52.99 -50.35 1.92
N LEU A 312 53.43 -49.51 2.85
CA LEU A 312 54.85 -49.21 3.17
C LEU A 312 55.20 -49.79 4.54
#